data_11ba35d7d5de5e175e485077dd0c61f1
#
_entry.id   11ba35d7d5de5e175e485077dd0c61f1
#
_cell.length_a   1.000
_cell.length_b   1.000
_cell.length_c   1.000
_cell.angle_alpha   90.00
_cell.angle_beta   90.00
_cell.angle_gamma   90.00
#
_symmetry.space_group_name_H-M   'P 1'
#
loop_
_entity.id
_entity.type
_entity.pdbx_description
1 polymer ?
#
loop_
_entity_poly.entity_id
_entity_poly.type
_entity_poly.pdbx_seq_one_letter_code
_entity_poly.pdbx_strand_id
1 'polypeptide(L)'
;MRNTWKAARLDLALVRPYLKVICLTMLLPIAFAAVNRSLFTGVSFAMCFVAMTTGYPFAVAEKNHMERLYGILPVKKRDLVLGRYLFVLMLGLLALAVSLLTQPLVLGAMGESVAGGDVLGAAVGGLFLFSLYTVFQLPGYYKFGAIQGRMFLYLPVAGFLVTLFLLPRLPASAMAAVTGSSPVLLGVLALALVAVMYGVSIWCSVRTMEHKQL
;
A
#
# COMPACT_ATOMS: atom_id res chain seq x y z
N MET A 1 19.50 -0.69 -11.89
CA MET A 1 18.26 -1.45 -12.18
C MET A 1 18.38 -2.97 -12.02
N ARG A 2 19.43 -3.63 -12.54
CA ARG A 2 19.58 -5.10 -12.42
C ARG A 2 19.65 -5.61 -10.97
N ASN A 3 20.29 -4.87 -10.06
CA ASN A 3 20.40 -5.25 -8.65
C ASN A 3 19.11 -5.01 -7.86
N THR A 4 18.38 -3.94 -8.15
CA THR A 4 17.05 -3.65 -7.57
C THR A 4 16.04 -4.76 -7.88
N TRP A 5 16.02 -5.24 -9.13
CA TRP A 5 15.16 -6.35 -9.54
C TRP A 5 15.51 -7.67 -8.84
N LYS A 6 16.82 -7.94 -8.68
CA LYS A 6 17.29 -9.11 -7.92
C LYS A 6 16.87 -9.03 -6.44
N ALA A 7 16.95 -7.84 -5.84
CA ALA A 7 16.49 -7.61 -4.47
C ALA A 7 14.97 -7.82 -4.33
N ALA A 8 14.17 -7.35 -5.28
CA ALA A 8 12.72 -7.61 -5.28
C ALA A 8 12.39 -9.12 -5.42
N ARG A 9 13.13 -9.84 -6.25
CA ARG A 9 13.01 -11.31 -6.35
C ARG A 9 13.40 -12.04 -5.05
N LEU A 10 14.39 -11.52 -4.33
CA LEU A 10 14.76 -12.05 -3.02
C LEU A 10 13.59 -11.90 -2.03
N ASP A 11 12.97 -10.71 -1.97
CA ASP A 11 11.80 -10.50 -1.10
C ASP A 11 10.63 -11.42 -1.49
N LEU A 12 10.39 -11.64 -2.79
CA LEU A 12 9.38 -12.61 -3.25
C LEU A 12 9.72 -14.04 -2.77
N ALA A 13 10.99 -14.44 -2.83
CA ALA A 13 11.43 -15.75 -2.35
C ALA A 13 11.25 -15.89 -0.83
N LEU A 14 11.55 -14.84 -0.07
CA LEU A 14 11.35 -14.80 1.39
C LEU A 14 9.88 -14.91 1.78
N VAL A 15 8.99 -14.32 0.99
CA VAL A 15 7.55 -14.32 1.26
C VAL A 15 6.84 -15.56 0.71
N ARG A 16 7.52 -16.38 -0.09
CA ARG A 16 6.94 -17.57 -0.72
C ARG A 16 6.14 -18.48 0.24
N PRO A 17 6.58 -18.77 1.48
CA PRO A 17 5.80 -19.56 2.43
C PRO A 17 4.47 -18.92 2.82
N TYR A 18 4.36 -17.60 2.73
CA TYR A 18 3.19 -16.81 3.12
C TYR A 18 2.26 -16.45 1.96
N LEU A 19 2.56 -16.90 0.73
CA LEU A 19 1.76 -16.61 -0.46
C LEU A 19 0.30 -17.04 -0.29
N LYS A 20 0.03 -18.17 0.37
CA LYS A 20 -1.34 -18.63 0.65
C LYS A 20 -2.13 -17.60 1.47
N VAL A 21 -1.50 -17.00 2.49
CA VAL A 21 -2.11 -15.98 3.33
C VAL A 21 -2.33 -14.70 2.53
N ILE A 22 -1.36 -14.30 1.71
CA ILE A 22 -1.47 -13.11 0.84
C ILE A 22 -2.59 -13.30 -0.18
N CYS A 23 -2.71 -14.46 -0.81
CA CYS A 23 -3.81 -14.75 -1.71
C CYS A 23 -5.16 -14.70 -0.99
N LEU A 24 -5.24 -15.23 0.23
CA LEU A 24 -6.45 -15.16 1.04
C LEU A 24 -6.83 -13.70 1.37
N THR A 25 -5.86 -12.87 1.73
CA THR A 25 -6.10 -11.44 2.00
C THR A 25 -6.51 -10.65 0.76
N MET A 26 -6.17 -11.11 -0.45
CA MET A 26 -6.65 -10.51 -1.70
C MET A 26 -8.09 -10.93 -2.04
N LEU A 27 -8.50 -12.15 -1.68
CA LEU A 27 -9.82 -12.68 -2.00
C LEU A 27 -10.88 -12.34 -0.95
N LEU A 28 -10.51 -12.29 0.32
CA LEU A 28 -11.43 -12.00 1.42
C LEU A 28 -12.24 -10.68 1.24
N PRO A 29 -11.69 -9.60 0.70
CA PRO A 29 -12.42 -8.36 0.45
C PRO A 29 -13.56 -8.46 -0.58
N ILE A 30 -13.61 -9.52 -1.37
CA ILE A 30 -14.75 -9.77 -2.28
C ILE A 30 -16.03 -9.93 -1.46
N ALA A 31 -15.97 -10.57 -0.29
CA ALA A 31 -17.10 -10.68 0.61
C ALA A 31 -17.57 -9.31 1.13
N PHE A 32 -16.62 -8.39 1.41
CA PHE A 32 -16.95 -7.02 1.82
C PHE A 32 -17.60 -6.21 0.69
N ALA A 33 -17.14 -6.39 -0.55
CA ALA A 33 -17.77 -5.78 -1.71
C ALA A 33 -19.21 -6.28 -1.89
N ALA A 34 -19.44 -7.59 -1.75
CA ALA A 34 -20.74 -8.22 -1.87
C ALA A 34 -21.72 -7.75 -0.77
N VAL A 35 -21.28 -7.76 0.50
CA VAL A 35 -22.12 -7.35 1.64
C VAL A 35 -22.52 -5.87 1.55
N ASN A 36 -21.58 -4.98 1.22
CA ASN A 36 -21.82 -3.54 1.14
C ASN A 36 -22.37 -3.09 -0.22
N ARG A 37 -22.47 -3.99 -1.22
CA ARG A 37 -22.87 -3.68 -2.60
C ARG A 37 -22.10 -2.49 -3.19
N SER A 38 -20.81 -2.36 -2.85
CA SER A 38 -19.98 -1.21 -3.20
C SER A 38 -18.60 -1.65 -3.65
N LEU A 39 -18.27 -1.35 -4.90
CA LEU A 39 -16.95 -1.60 -5.46
C LEU A 39 -15.86 -0.83 -4.72
N PHE A 40 -16.11 0.45 -4.41
CA PHE A 40 -15.15 1.31 -3.71
C PHE A 40 -14.79 0.73 -2.33
N THR A 41 -15.80 0.26 -1.58
CA THR A 41 -15.57 -0.35 -0.27
C THR A 41 -14.74 -1.63 -0.39
N GLY A 42 -15.08 -2.53 -1.30
CA GLY A 42 -14.38 -3.78 -1.49
C GLY A 42 -12.92 -3.58 -1.92
N VAL A 43 -12.65 -2.72 -2.90
CA VAL A 43 -11.29 -2.39 -3.34
C VAL A 43 -10.48 -1.74 -2.22
N SER A 44 -11.09 -0.80 -1.47
CA SER A 44 -10.44 -0.14 -0.34
C SER A 44 -10.01 -1.14 0.74
N PHE A 45 -10.87 -2.09 1.12
CA PHE A 45 -10.51 -3.16 2.05
C PHE A 45 -9.42 -4.06 1.50
N ALA A 46 -9.45 -4.44 0.21
CA ALA A 46 -8.41 -5.24 -0.41
C ALA A 46 -7.04 -4.57 -0.30
N MET A 47 -6.99 -3.29 -0.62
CA MET A 47 -5.75 -2.53 -0.60
C MET A 47 -5.20 -2.34 0.83
N CYS A 48 -6.08 -2.11 1.81
CA CYS A 48 -5.70 -2.06 3.23
C CYS A 48 -5.15 -3.42 3.73
N PHE A 49 -5.83 -4.53 3.44
CA PHE A 49 -5.38 -5.85 3.87
C PHE A 49 -4.05 -6.25 3.23
N VAL A 50 -3.87 -5.96 1.94
CA VAL A 50 -2.60 -6.24 1.26
C VAL A 50 -1.49 -5.34 1.80
N ALA A 51 -1.76 -4.07 2.12
CA ALA A 51 -0.79 -3.20 2.78
C ALA A 51 -0.30 -3.78 4.12
N MET A 52 -1.17 -4.42 4.90
CA MET A 52 -0.77 -5.11 6.14
C MET A 52 0.21 -6.27 5.89
N THR A 53 0.13 -6.93 4.74
CA THR A 53 1.03 -8.05 4.39
C THR A 53 2.43 -7.60 4.00
N THR A 54 2.65 -6.32 3.73
CA THR A 54 3.98 -5.77 3.37
C THR A 54 5.01 -5.90 4.49
N GLY A 55 4.59 -6.18 5.72
CA GLY A 55 5.46 -6.49 6.85
C GLY A 55 6.12 -7.88 6.80
N TYR A 56 5.59 -8.83 6.02
CA TYR A 56 6.13 -10.20 5.98
C TYR A 56 7.60 -10.29 5.55
N PRO A 57 8.09 -9.61 4.50
CA PRO A 57 9.50 -9.63 4.14
C PRO A 57 10.42 -9.18 5.29
N PHE A 58 9.98 -8.17 6.06
CA PHE A 58 10.73 -7.68 7.21
C PHE A 58 10.73 -8.69 8.37
N ALA A 59 9.58 -9.28 8.69
CA ALA A 59 9.46 -10.28 9.74
C ALA A 59 10.30 -11.53 9.44
N VAL A 60 10.29 -12.00 8.18
CA VAL A 60 11.09 -13.14 7.75
C VAL A 60 12.58 -12.80 7.75
N ALA A 61 12.97 -11.61 7.30
CA ALA A 61 14.34 -11.15 7.31
C ALA A 61 14.90 -11.05 8.74
N GLU A 62 14.12 -10.50 9.67
CA GLU A 62 14.49 -10.39 11.08
C GLU A 62 14.60 -11.76 11.75
N LYS A 63 13.62 -12.65 11.54
CA LYS A 63 13.63 -14.02 12.08
C LYS A 63 14.84 -14.84 11.63
N ASN A 64 15.28 -14.66 10.39
CA ASN A 64 16.40 -15.39 9.80
C ASN A 64 17.73 -14.65 9.89
N HIS A 65 17.83 -13.56 10.66
CA HIS A 65 19.05 -12.74 10.80
C HIS A 65 19.66 -12.33 9.47
N MET A 66 18.83 -12.02 8.47
CA MET A 66 19.27 -11.67 7.12
C MET A 66 20.10 -10.38 7.06
N GLU A 67 20.12 -9.60 8.15
CA GLU A 67 20.95 -8.39 8.26
C GLU A 67 22.44 -8.75 8.09
N ARG A 68 22.89 -9.89 8.63
CA ARG A 68 24.26 -10.39 8.45
C ARG A 68 24.58 -10.72 6.98
N LEU A 69 23.62 -11.32 6.28
CA LEU A 69 23.75 -11.61 4.86
C LEU A 69 23.82 -10.32 4.04
N TYR A 70 23.01 -9.33 4.35
CA TYR A 70 23.01 -8.03 3.66
C TYR A 70 24.35 -7.28 3.84
N GLY A 71 25.03 -7.46 4.97
CA GLY A 71 26.37 -6.89 5.23
C GLY A 71 27.47 -7.50 4.36
N ILE A 72 27.36 -8.76 3.95
CA ILE A 72 28.36 -9.49 3.16
C ILE A 72 28.09 -9.33 1.64
N LEU A 73 26.84 -9.04 1.24
CA LEU A 73 26.49 -8.93 -0.17
C LEU A 73 27.13 -7.68 -0.80
N PRO A 74 27.77 -7.80 -1.99
CA PRO A 74 28.33 -6.68 -2.73
C PRO A 74 27.23 -5.87 -3.44
N VAL A 75 26.19 -5.46 -2.68
CA VAL A 75 25.04 -4.70 -3.18
C VAL A 75 24.90 -3.43 -2.36
N LYS A 76 24.64 -2.31 -3.03
CA LYS A 76 24.41 -1.05 -2.33
C LYS A 76 23.15 -1.13 -1.47
N LYS A 77 23.20 -0.63 -0.24
CA LYS A 77 22.04 -0.57 0.67
C LYS A 77 20.82 0.07 0.02
N ARG A 78 21.03 1.10 -0.80
CA ARG A 78 20.01 1.76 -1.59
C ARG A 78 19.27 0.82 -2.54
N ASP A 79 20.00 -0.10 -3.21
CA ASP A 79 19.37 -1.04 -4.16
C ASP A 79 18.49 -2.06 -3.44
N LEU A 80 18.85 -2.45 -2.21
CA LEU A 80 18.03 -3.32 -1.35
C LEU A 80 16.72 -2.62 -0.95
N VAL A 81 16.80 -1.35 -0.54
CA VAL A 81 15.61 -0.55 -0.19
C VAL A 81 14.70 -0.39 -1.41
N LEU A 82 15.25 0.06 -2.55
CA LEU A 82 14.49 0.23 -3.79
C LEU A 82 13.86 -1.09 -4.28
N GLY A 83 14.56 -2.22 -4.11
CA GLY A 83 14.03 -3.55 -4.43
C GLY A 83 12.80 -3.90 -3.61
N ARG A 84 12.81 -3.56 -2.32
CA ARG A 84 11.67 -3.79 -1.43
C ARG A 84 10.48 -2.89 -1.76
N TYR A 85 10.72 -1.62 -2.05
CA TYR A 85 9.66 -0.71 -2.53
C TYR A 85 9.06 -1.20 -3.85
N LEU A 86 9.90 -1.69 -4.77
CA LEU A 86 9.43 -2.27 -6.03
C LEU A 86 8.57 -3.52 -5.79
N PHE A 87 8.99 -4.41 -4.89
CA PHE A 87 8.22 -5.60 -4.51
C PHE A 87 6.85 -5.22 -3.94
N VAL A 88 6.81 -4.26 -3.01
CA VAL A 88 5.56 -3.77 -2.38
C VAL A 88 4.64 -3.14 -3.43
N LEU A 89 5.18 -2.33 -4.34
CA LEU A 89 4.41 -1.73 -5.42
C LEU A 89 3.81 -2.79 -6.35
N MET A 90 4.60 -3.79 -6.75
CA MET A 90 4.10 -4.90 -7.59
C MET A 90 3.00 -5.69 -6.88
N LEU A 91 3.14 -5.93 -5.57
CA LEU A 91 2.12 -6.60 -4.77
C LEU A 91 0.81 -5.80 -4.72
N GLY A 92 0.91 -4.48 -4.51
CA GLY A 92 -0.24 -3.57 -4.53
C GLY A 92 -0.94 -3.53 -5.89
N LEU A 93 -0.18 -3.41 -6.98
CA LEU A 93 -0.73 -3.42 -8.34
C LEU A 93 -1.40 -4.76 -8.67
N LEU A 94 -0.81 -5.88 -8.25
CA LEU A 94 -1.42 -7.21 -8.43
C LEU A 94 -2.74 -7.30 -7.66
N ALA A 95 -2.77 -6.86 -6.41
CA ALA A 95 -3.97 -6.85 -5.59
C ALA A 95 -5.08 -5.98 -6.19
N LEU A 96 -4.71 -4.80 -6.70
CA LEU A 96 -5.63 -3.91 -7.38
C LEU A 96 -6.21 -4.57 -8.64
N ALA A 97 -5.36 -5.16 -9.47
CA ALA A 97 -5.79 -5.85 -10.68
C ALA A 97 -6.76 -7.01 -10.36
N VAL A 98 -6.41 -7.85 -9.37
CA VAL A 98 -7.29 -8.95 -8.91
C VAL A 98 -8.63 -8.39 -8.42
N SER A 99 -8.62 -7.34 -7.61
CA SER A 99 -9.84 -6.73 -7.07
C SER A 99 -10.72 -6.12 -8.15
N LEU A 100 -10.13 -5.38 -9.10
CA LEU A 100 -10.87 -4.75 -10.20
C LEU A 100 -11.38 -5.75 -11.23
N LEU A 101 -10.81 -6.95 -11.31
CA LEU A 101 -11.32 -8.03 -12.17
C LEU A 101 -12.43 -8.83 -11.48
N THR A 102 -12.25 -9.15 -10.20
CA THR A 102 -13.16 -10.08 -9.50
C THR A 102 -14.39 -9.40 -8.92
N GLN A 103 -14.23 -8.23 -8.30
CA GLN A 103 -15.32 -7.58 -7.57
C GLN A 103 -16.44 -7.05 -8.47
N PRO A 104 -16.18 -6.41 -9.64
CA PRO A 104 -17.24 -6.02 -10.55
C PRO A 104 -18.05 -7.21 -11.09
N LEU A 105 -17.38 -8.37 -11.32
CA LEU A 105 -18.06 -9.58 -11.76
C LEU A 105 -19.03 -10.10 -10.69
N VAL A 106 -18.62 -10.08 -9.42
CA VAL A 106 -19.46 -10.51 -8.30
C VAL A 106 -20.65 -9.55 -8.11
N LEU A 107 -20.40 -8.24 -8.16
CA LEU A 107 -21.45 -7.22 -8.06
C LEU A 107 -22.44 -7.32 -9.22
N GLY A 108 -21.96 -7.52 -10.44
CA GLY A 108 -22.80 -7.74 -11.62
C GLY A 108 -23.66 -9.01 -11.51
N ALA A 109 -23.12 -10.11 -10.96
CA ALA A 109 -23.88 -11.32 -10.66
C ALA A 109 -24.97 -11.10 -9.60
N MET A 110 -24.81 -10.09 -8.72
CA MET A 110 -25.81 -9.68 -7.72
C MET A 110 -26.83 -8.65 -8.26
N GLY A 111 -26.74 -8.29 -9.55
CA GLY A 111 -27.64 -7.34 -10.19
C GLY A 111 -27.28 -5.87 -10.00
N GLU A 112 -26.09 -5.58 -9.46
CA GLU A 112 -25.59 -4.21 -9.31
C GLU A 112 -24.93 -3.72 -10.61
N SER A 113 -25.28 -2.54 -11.08
CA SER A 113 -24.63 -1.91 -12.23
C SER A 113 -23.37 -1.18 -11.79
N VAL A 114 -22.21 -1.57 -12.32
CA VAL A 114 -20.93 -0.90 -12.06
C VAL A 114 -20.61 0.00 -13.25
N ALA A 115 -20.64 1.31 -13.04
CA ALA A 115 -20.26 2.28 -14.05
C ALA A 115 -18.71 2.38 -14.18
N GLY A 116 -18.23 2.77 -15.36
CA GLY A 116 -16.78 2.97 -15.57
C GLY A 116 -16.17 4.01 -14.62
N GLY A 117 -16.95 5.03 -14.22
CA GLY A 117 -16.56 6.01 -13.21
C GLY A 117 -16.30 5.40 -11.82
N ASP A 118 -17.11 4.42 -11.42
CA ASP A 118 -16.98 3.72 -10.14
C ASP A 118 -15.68 2.89 -10.11
N VAL A 119 -15.36 2.23 -11.23
CA VAL A 119 -14.12 1.46 -11.39
C VAL A 119 -12.90 2.37 -11.27
N LEU A 120 -12.93 3.53 -11.93
CA LEU A 120 -11.82 4.48 -11.87
C LEU A 120 -11.68 5.11 -10.49
N GLY A 121 -12.80 5.49 -9.86
CA GLY A 121 -12.83 6.00 -8.49
C GLY A 121 -12.31 4.98 -7.48
N ALA A 122 -12.72 3.73 -7.59
CA ALA A 122 -12.25 2.63 -6.73
C ALA A 122 -10.75 2.35 -6.94
N ALA A 123 -10.27 2.39 -8.19
CA ALA A 123 -8.85 2.19 -8.50
C ALA A 123 -7.97 3.30 -7.91
N VAL A 124 -8.32 4.56 -8.13
CA VAL A 124 -7.56 5.71 -7.62
C VAL A 124 -7.61 5.76 -6.09
N GLY A 125 -8.80 5.61 -5.50
CA GLY A 125 -8.99 5.60 -4.05
C GLY A 125 -8.25 4.44 -3.38
N GLY A 126 -8.32 3.24 -3.96
CA GLY A 126 -7.59 2.07 -3.47
C GLY A 126 -6.08 2.24 -3.52
N LEU A 127 -5.53 2.74 -4.65
CA LEU A 127 -4.11 3.05 -4.77
C LEU A 127 -3.66 4.12 -3.77
N PHE A 128 -4.48 5.14 -3.57
CA PHE A 128 -4.19 6.19 -2.59
C PHE A 128 -4.10 5.61 -1.17
N LEU A 129 -5.09 4.81 -0.76
CA LEU A 129 -5.09 4.14 0.54
C LEU A 129 -3.89 3.21 0.71
N PHE A 130 -3.61 2.35 -0.26
CA PHE A 130 -2.43 1.49 -0.22
C PHE A 130 -1.14 2.27 -0.03
N SER A 131 -0.99 3.36 -0.80
CA SER A 131 0.17 4.24 -0.74
C SER A 131 0.30 4.91 0.62
N LEU A 132 -0.82 5.39 1.16
CA LEU A 132 -0.85 6.02 2.49
C LEU A 132 -0.35 5.06 3.58
N TYR A 133 -0.80 3.79 3.55
CA TYR A 133 -0.32 2.78 4.51
C TYR A 133 1.16 2.47 4.30
N THR A 134 1.59 2.18 3.08
CA THR A 134 2.94 1.70 2.79
C THR A 134 4.01 2.77 2.96
N VAL A 135 3.69 4.04 2.68
CA VAL A 135 4.60 5.18 2.87
C VAL A 135 5.01 5.36 4.33
N PHE A 136 4.11 5.13 5.28
CA PHE A 136 4.43 5.20 6.70
C PHE A 136 5.02 3.90 7.25
N GLN A 137 4.51 2.76 6.78
CA GLN A 137 4.96 1.45 7.28
C GLN A 137 6.41 1.13 6.90
N LEU A 138 6.81 1.36 5.65
CA LEU A 138 8.13 0.95 5.17
C LEU A 138 9.27 1.63 5.95
N PRO A 139 9.31 2.97 6.12
CA PRO A 139 10.33 3.59 6.97
C PRO A 139 10.26 3.12 8.42
N GLY A 140 9.06 2.87 8.95
CA GLY A 140 8.85 2.32 10.28
C GLY A 140 9.51 0.97 10.45
N TYR A 141 9.36 0.06 9.49
CA TYR A 141 10.01 -1.24 9.52
C TYR A 141 11.53 -1.15 9.41
N TYR A 142 12.08 -0.25 8.59
CA TYR A 142 13.52 -0.05 8.50
C TYR A 142 14.12 0.49 9.79
N LYS A 143 13.42 1.40 10.48
CA LYS A 143 13.92 2.05 11.69
C LYS A 143 13.75 1.18 12.95
N PHE A 144 12.58 0.59 13.13
CA PHE A 144 12.17 -0.06 14.38
C PHE A 144 12.08 -1.60 14.28
N GLY A 145 12.31 -2.18 13.10
CA GLY A 145 12.15 -3.62 12.86
C GLY A 145 10.70 -4.04 12.62
N ALA A 146 10.47 -5.35 12.43
CA ALA A 146 9.19 -5.88 12.03
C ALA A 146 8.11 -5.79 13.12
N ILE A 147 8.49 -5.88 14.40
CA ILE A 147 7.53 -5.91 15.52
C ILE A 147 7.04 -4.49 15.81
N GLN A 148 7.95 -3.58 16.15
CA GLN A 148 7.61 -2.19 16.52
C GLN A 148 7.16 -1.37 15.30
N GLY A 149 7.70 -1.64 14.12
CA GLY A 149 7.31 -0.99 12.87
C GLY A 149 5.84 -1.18 12.50
N ARG A 150 5.17 -2.22 13.00
CA ARG A 150 3.71 -2.41 12.82
C ARG A 150 2.88 -1.29 13.42
N MET A 151 3.37 -0.58 14.43
CA MET A 151 2.63 0.54 15.02
C MET A 151 2.41 1.68 14.01
N PHE A 152 3.27 1.81 13.01
CA PHE A 152 3.11 2.80 11.93
C PHE A 152 1.89 2.53 11.03
N LEU A 153 1.32 1.33 11.08
CA LEU A 153 0.07 0.99 10.43
C LEU A 153 -1.12 1.80 10.99
N TYR A 154 -1.06 2.19 12.26
CA TYR A 154 -2.11 2.98 12.88
C TYR A 154 -2.05 4.47 12.53
N LEU A 155 -0.95 4.98 11.99
CA LEU A 155 -0.83 6.39 11.59
C LEU A 155 -1.89 6.82 10.56
N PRO A 156 -2.11 6.08 9.45
CA PRO A 156 -3.17 6.42 8.51
C PRO A 156 -4.56 6.37 9.14
N VAL A 157 -4.80 5.42 10.06
CA VAL A 157 -6.08 5.31 10.79
C VAL A 157 -6.29 6.53 11.68
N ALA A 158 -5.26 6.93 12.43
CA ALA A 158 -5.30 8.15 13.25
C ALA A 158 -5.53 9.39 12.38
N GLY A 159 -4.83 9.50 11.24
CA GLY A 159 -5.03 10.58 10.28
C GLY A 159 -6.47 10.64 9.74
N PHE A 160 -7.06 9.47 9.43
CA PHE A 160 -8.46 9.39 9.02
C PHE A 160 -9.41 9.87 10.11
N LEU A 161 -9.22 9.46 11.36
CA LEU A 161 -10.02 9.93 12.50
C LEU A 161 -9.91 11.44 12.67
N VAL A 162 -8.69 11.99 12.62
CA VAL A 162 -8.46 13.45 12.68
C VAL A 162 -9.21 14.15 11.53
N THR A 163 -9.18 13.61 10.33
CA THR A 163 -9.90 14.16 9.18
C THR A 163 -11.39 14.18 9.41
N LEU A 164 -11.98 13.12 9.96
CA LEU A 164 -13.41 13.07 10.32
C LEU A 164 -13.80 14.14 11.34
N PHE A 165 -12.93 14.44 12.30
CA PHE A 165 -13.17 15.52 13.28
C PHE A 165 -13.02 16.92 12.69
N LEU A 166 -12.11 17.10 11.73
CA LEU A 166 -11.85 18.39 11.12
C LEU A 166 -12.80 18.71 9.97
N LEU A 167 -13.27 17.69 9.23
CA LEU A 167 -14.13 17.87 8.05
C LEU A 167 -15.38 18.73 8.31
N PRO A 168 -16.14 18.53 9.41
CA PRO A 168 -17.33 19.35 9.71
C PRO A 168 -16.97 20.80 10.09
N ARG A 169 -15.70 21.08 10.42
CA ARG A 169 -15.23 22.42 10.81
C ARG A 169 -14.66 23.21 9.65
N LEU A 170 -14.53 22.61 8.48
CA LEU A 170 -14.08 23.29 7.27
C LEU A 170 -15.14 24.30 6.80
N PRO A 171 -14.73 25.48 6.33
CA PRO A 171 -15.66 26.46 5.78
C PRO A 171 -16.34 25.91 4.52
N ALA A 172 -17.60 26.25 4.34
CA ALA A 172 -18.42 25.79 3.20
C ALA A 172 -17.77 26.08 1.84
N SER A 173 -16.98 27.17 1.74
CA SER A 173 -16.22 27.53 0.54
C SER A 173 -15.14 26.49 0.19
N ALA A 174 -14.45 25.94 1.19
CA ALA A 174 -13.45 24.89 0.96
C ALA A 174 -14.10 23.58 0.50
N MET A 175 -15.24 23.23 1.09
CA MET A 175 -16.04 22.05 0.65
C MET A 175 -16.55 22.23 -0.78
N ALA A 176 -17.08 23.41 -1.11
CA ALA A 176 -17.54 23.72 -2.47
C ALA A 176 -16.41 23.66 -3.50
N ALA A 177 -15.21 24.11 -3.15
CA ALA A 177 -14.05 24.02 -4.03
C ALA A 177 -13.65 22.56 -4.34
N VAL A 178 -13.73 21.67 -3.36
CA VAL A 178 -13.44 20.24 -3.56
C VAL A 178 -14.53 19.56 -4.38
N THR A 179 -15.81 19.78 -4.03
CA THR A 179 -16.93 19.16 -4.73
C THR A 179 -17.17 19.72 -6.13
N GLY A 180 -16.76 20.96 -6.40
CA GLY A 180 -16.83 21.60 -7.72
C GLY A 180 -15.66 21.26 -8.64
N SER A 181 -14.61 20.60 -8.12
CA SER A 181 -13.46 20.20 -8.93
C SER A 181 -13.77 18.99 -9.82
N SER A 182 -13.20 18.95 -11.02
CA SER A 182 -13.36 17.78 -11.89
C SER A 182 -12.76 16.52 -11.23
N PRO A 183 -13.42 15.34 -11.33
CA PRO A 183 -12.89 14.10 -10.77
C PRO A 183 -11.51 13.73 -11.30
N VAL A 184 -11.23 14.10 -12.56
CA VAL A 184 -9.92 13.88 -13.20
C VAL A 184 -8.83 14.72 -12.53
N LEU A 185 -9.12 15.99 -12.25
CA LEU A 185 -8.17 16.87 -11.56
C LEU A 185 -7.84 16.36 -10.16
N LEU A 186 -8.85 15.94 -9.41
CA LEU A 186 -8.66 15.34 -8.08
C LEU A 186 -7.83 14.06 -8.15
N GLY A 187 -8.07 13.21 -9.16
CA GLY A 187 -7.28 12.00 -9.40
C GLY A 187 -5.81 12.30 -9.70
N VAL A 188 -5.54 13.27 -10.55
CA VAL A 188 -4.16 13.70 -10.88
C VAL A 188 -3.45 14.27 -9.65
N LEU A 189 -4.13 15.11 -8.87
CA LEU A 189 -3.57 15.66 -7.63
C LEU A 189 -3.27 14.56 -6.60
N ALA A 190 -4.16 13.58 -6.45
CA ALA A 190 -3.96 12.43 -5.56
C ALA A 190 -2.74 11.61 -5.99
N LEU A 191 -2.59 11.32 -7.29
CA LEU A 191 -1.43 10.59 -7.81
C LEU A 191 -0.12 11.39 -7.65
N ALA A 192 -0.14 12.69 -7.88
CA ALA A 192 1.02 13.56 -7.64
C ALA A 192 1.43 13.56 -6.15
N LEU A 193 0.46 13.67 -5.24
CA LEU A 193 0.69 13.58 -3.80
C LEU A 193 1.31 12.23 -3.42
N VAL A 194 0.78 11.13 -3.94
CA VAL A 194 1.31 9.77 -3.74
C VAL A 194 2.76 9.69 -4.19
N ALA A 195 3.10 10.22 -5.37
CA ALA A 195 4.47 10.20 -5.89
C ALA A 195 5.44 10.96 -4.96
N VAL A 196 5.05 12.14 -4.47
CA VAL A 196 5.84 12.92 -3.51
C VAL A 196 6.02 12.16 -2.19
N MET A 197 4.95 11.58 -1.65
CA MET A 197 4.99 10.79 -0.41
C MET A 197 5.91 9.58 -0.54
N TYR A 198 5.87 8.84 -1.66
CA TYR A 198 6.80 7.74 -1.93
C TYR A 198 8.25 8.23 -2.04
N GLY A 199 8.48 9.36 -2.69
CA GLY A 199 9.82 9.96 -2.78
C GLY A 199 10.43 10.24 -1.40
N VAL A 200 9.65 10.88 -0.53
CA VAL A 200 10.06 11.17 0.86
C VAL A 200 10.26 9.87 1.65
N SER A 201 9.35 8.90 1.52
CA SER A 201 9.42 7.61 2.21
C SER A 201 10.67 6.82 1.81
N ILE A 202 10.98 6.74 0.51
CA ILE A 202 12.19 6.11 -0.01
C ILE A 202 13.43 6.80 0.54
N TRP A 203 13.48 8.12 0.50
CA TRP A 203 14.60 8.89 1.01
C TRP A 203 14.86 8.61 2.50
N CYS A 204 13.79 8.64 3.33
CA CYS A 204 13.87 8.30 4.75
C CYS A 204 14.37 6.88 4.98
N SER A 205 13.86 5.90 4.23
CA SER A 205 14.24 4.49 4.35
C SER A 205 15.69 4.25 3.96
N VAL A 206 16.15 4.86 2.86
CA VAL A 206 17.55 4.77 2.41
C VAL A 206 18.48 5.36 3.46
N ARG A 207 18.18 6.57 3.96
CA ARG A 207 18.98 7.22 5.00
C ARG A 207 19.05 6.39 6.27
N THR A 208 17.93 5.80 6.70
CA THR A 208 17.89 4.92 7.87
C THR A 208 18.76 3.69 7.67
N MET A 209 18.70 3.06 6.49
CA MET A 209 19.48 1.87 6.18
C MET A 209 20.99 2.16 6.05
N GLU A 210 21.38 3.35 5.56
CA GLU A 210 22.77 3.77 5.46
C GLU A 210 23.41 3.96 6.84
N HIS A 211 22.67 4.51 7.81
CA HIS A 211 23.15 4.71 9.18
C HIS A 211 23.13 3.46 10.05
N LYS A 212 22.41 2.40 9.64
CA LYS A 212 22.47 1.11 10.33
C LYS A 212 23.84 0.45 10.11
N GLN A 213 24.56 0.21 11.20
CA GLN A 213 25.74 -0.68 11.17
C GLN A 213 25.22 -2.12 11.00
N LEU A 214 25.47 -2.70 9.83
CA LEU A 214 25.13 -4.08 9.46
C LEU A 214 26.30 -4.99 9.74
#